data_c98be05c83f0b2ec47bc653367c18615
#
_entry.id   c98be05c83f0b2ec47bc653367c18615
#
_cell.length_a   1.000
_cell.length_b   1.000
_cell.length_c   1.000
_cell.angle_alpha   90.00
_cell.angle_beta   90.00
_cell.angle_gamma   90.00
#
_symmetry.space_group_name_H-M   'P 1'
#
loop_
_entity.id
_entity.type
_entity.pdbx_description
1 polymer ?
#
loop_
_entity_poly.entity_id
_entity_poly.type
_entity_poly.pdbx_seq_one_letter_code
_entity_poly.pdbx_strand_id
1 'polypeptide(L)' 'MNDKPSVMKTVIIEDEKAAVRNLTSLLNEVKPEAEIIAILDSINSTIEWFGIHPMPELVFMDIHLADGS' A
#
# COMPACT_ATOMS: atom_id res chain seq x y z
N MET A 1 26.86 -1.78 -15.29
CA MET A 1 26.19 -1.80 -14.06
C MET A 1 24.80 -1.20 -14.15
N ASN A 2 23.99 -1.69 -13.36
CA ASN A 2 22.61 -1.29 -13.39
C ASN A 2 22.37 -0.10 -12.49
N ASP A 3 21.99 1.01 -13.07
CA ASP A 3 21.74 2.20 -12.30
C ASP A 3 20.30 2.46 -12.00
N LYS A 4 19.45 1.54 -12.39
CA LYS A 4 18.05 1.74 -12.12
C LYS A 4 17.75 1.55 -10.67
N PRO A 5 17.03 2.47 -10.04
CA PRO A 5 16.61 2.25 -8.66
C PRO A 5 15.68 1.05 -8.60
N SER A 6 15.79 0.33 -7.52
CA SER A 6 14.86 -0.76 -7.27
C SER A 6 13.47 -0.20 -7.05
N VAL A 7 12.50 -0.83 -7.66
CA VAL A 7 11.11 -0.47 -7.44
C VAL A 7 10.57 -1.37 -6.34
N MET A 8 9.96 -0.78 -5.33
CA MET A 8 9.37 -1.53 -4.23
C MET A 8 7.87 -1.55 -4.40
N LYS A 9 7.33 -2.71 -4.69
CA LYS A 9 5.88 -2.84 -4.86
C LYS A 9 5.22 -2.72 -3.51
N THR A 10 4.33 -1.76 -3.42
CA THR A 10 3.78 -1.30 -2.14
C THR A 10 2.28 -1.40 -2.17
N VAL A 11 1.70 -1.87 -1.06
CA VAL A 11 0.27 -1.93 -0.87
C VAL A 11 -0.10 -1.07 0.31
N ILE A 12 -1.17 -0.30 0.16
CA ILE A 12 -1.72 0.50 1.26
C ILE A 12 -3.07 -0.09 1.64
N ILE A 13 -3.25 -0.36 2.93
CA ILE A 13 -4.51 -0.84 3.45
C ILE A 13 -5.06 0.24 4.36
N GLU A 14 -6.05 0.99 3.85
CA GLU A 14 -6.54 2.16 4.56
C GLU A 14 -7.91 2.51 4.00
N ASP A 15 -8.88 2.73 4.87
CA ASP A 15 -10.24 3.02 4.42
C ASP A 15 -10.55 4.51 4.33
N GLU A 16 -9.63 5.37 4.78
CA GLU A 16 -9.87 6.80 4.74
C GLU A 16 -9.12 7.42 3.58
N LYS A 17 -9.86 8.04 2.66
CA LYS A 17 -9.24 8.55 1.44
C LYS A 17 -8.24 9.65 1.71
N ALA A 18 -8.52 10.49 2.70
CA ALA A 18 -7.59 11.56 3.03
C ALA A 18 -6.27 10.98 3.56
N ALA A 19 -6.34 9.92 4.35
CA ALA A 19 -5.14 9.28 4.85
C ALA A 19 -4.34 8.64 3.71
N VAL A 20 -5.04 8.05 2.75
CA VAL A 20 -4.36 7.49 1.59
C VAL A 20 -3.62 8.57 0.82
N ARG A 21 -4.27 9.70 0.60
CA ARG A 21 -3.63 10.80 -0.12
C ARG A 21 -2.40 11.31 0.60
N ASN A 22 -2.52 11.48 1.92
CA ASN A 22 -1.40 11.98 2.70
C ASN A 22 -0.23 11.00 2.68
N LEU A 23 -0.51 9.73 2.84
CA LEU A 23 0.52 8.71 2.83
C LEU A 23 1.18 8.62 1.47
N THR A 24 0.39 8.68 0.41
CA THR A 24 0.92 8.63 -0.94
C THR A 24 1.87 9.80 -1.20
N SER A 25 1.47 10.99 -0.79
CA SER A 25 2.32 12.16 -0.95
C SER A 25 3.61 12.02 -0.16
N LEU A 26 3.50 11.54 1.06
CA LEU A 26 4.67 11.36 1.90
C LEU A 26 5.63 10.35 1.29
N LEU A 27 5.10 9.25 0.79
CA LEU A 27 5.93 8.22 0.18
C LEU A 27 6.64 8.75 -1.05
N ASN A 28 5.96 9.57 -1.86
CA ASN A 28 6.59 10.15 -3.02
C ASN A 28 7.78 11.01 -2.65
N GLU A 29 7.72 11.65 -1.49
CA GLU A 29 8.81 12.49 -1.03
C GLU A 29 9.94 11.71 -0.42
N VAL A 30 9.62 10.78 0.48
CA VAL A 30 10.67 10.15 1.28
C VAL A 30 11.12 8.83 0.72
N LYS A 31 10.35 8.23 -0.15
CA LYS A 31 10.70 6.93 -0.70
C LYS A 31 10.15 6.82 -2.12
N PRO A 32 10.74 7.57 -3.05
CA PRO A 32 10.19 7.59 -4.41
C PRO A 32 10.22 6.26 -5.12
N GLU A 33 11.03 5.32 -4.65
CA GLU A 33 11.05 4.01 -5.27
C GLU A 33 9.84 3.15 -4.89
N ALA A 34 9.03 3.58 -3.93
CA ALA A 34 7.82 2.84 -3.59
C ALA A 34 6.78 3.05 -4.68
N GLU A 35 6.35 1.94 -5.26
CA GLU A 35 5.32 1.98 -6.29
C GLU A 35 4.04 1.41 -5.69
N ILE A 36 3.01 2.23 -5.59
CA ILE A 36 1.76 1.79 -4.99
C ILE A 36 0.99 0.99 -6.03
N ILE A 37 0.87 -0.30 -5.80
CA ILE A 37 0.22 -1.18 -6.75
C ILE A 37 -1.20 -1.51 -6.37
N ALA A 38 -1.59 -1.24 -5.13
CA ALA A 38 -2.97 -1.46 -4.72
C ALA A 38 -3.27 -0.65 -3.48
N ILE A 39 -4.49 -0.19 -3.40
CA ILE A 39 -5.02 0.49 -2.22
C ILE A 39 -6.27 -0.29 -1.83
N LEU A 40 -6.23 -0.89 -0.64
CA LEU A 40 -7.29 -1.76 -0.19
C LEU A 40 -7.98 -1.10 1.00
N ASP A 41 -9.30 -1.16 1.01
CA ASP A 41 -10.06 -0.37 1.97
C ASP A 41 -10.81 -1.21 2.99
N SER A 42 -10.60 -2.52 2.98
CA SER A 42 -11.30 -3.36 3.94
C SER A 42 -10.53 -4.65 4.14
N ILE A 43 -10.86 -5.36 5.19
CA ILE A 43 -10.22 -6.64 5.43
C ILE A 43 -10.61 -7.64 4.35
N ASN A 44 -11.86 -7.61 3.91
CA ASN A 44 -12.29 -8.50 2.86
C ASN A 44 -11.51 -8.28 1.56
N SER A 45 -11.38 -7.02 1.14
CA SER A 45 -10.65 -6.75 -0.09
C SER A 45 -9.18 -7.11 0.08
N THR A 46 -8.65 -6.98 1.27
CA THR A 46 -7.27 -7.34 1.53
C THR A 46 -7.06 -8.84 1.37
N ILE A 47 -7.94 -9.63 1.97
CA ILE A 47 -7.83 -11.08 1.86
C ILE A 47 -7.94 -11.52 0.41
N GLU A 48 -8.89 -10.94 -0.32
CA GLU A 48 -9.06 -11.27 -1.72
C GLU A 48 -7.82 -10.94 -2.53
N TRP A 49 -7.29 -9.75 -2.32
CA TRP A 49 -6.16 -9.31 -3.11
C TRP A 49 -4.93 -10.19 -2.85
N PHE A 50 -4.64 -10.45 -1.58
CA PHE A 50 -3.48 -11.27 -1.25
C PHE A 50 -3.65 -12.72 -1.66
N GLY A 51 -4.88 -13.16 -1.87
CA GLY A 51 -5.12 -14.52 -2.32
C GLY A 51 -4.80 -14.76 -3.78
N ILE A 52 -4.72 -13.71 -4.59
CA ILE A 52 -4.51 -13.87 -6.02
C ILE A 52 -3.33 -13.08 -6.57
N HIS A 53 -2.61 -12.36 -5.73
CA HIS A 53 -1.46 -11.59 -6.17
C HIS A 53 -0.21 -12.02 -5.42
N PRO A 54 0.96 -11.82 -6.02
CA PRO A 54 2.20 -12.10 -5.29
C PRO A 54 2.37 -11.13 -4.14
N MET A 55 3.15 -11.54 -3.17
CA MET A 55 3.43 -10.73 -2.00
C MET A 55 4.09 -9.41 -2.40
N PRO A 56 3.60 -8.28 -1.92
CA PRO A 56 4.32 -7.03 -2.14
C PRO A 56 5.53 -6.95 -1.23
N GLU A 57 6.39 -5.99 -1.53
CA GLU A 57 7.59 -5.80 -0.73
C GLU A 57 7.34 -4.92 0.48
N LEU A 58 6.29 -4.11 0.43
CA LEU A 58 6.02 -3.17 1.50
C LEU A 58 4.51 -3.05 1.66
N VAL A 59 4.06 -3.05 2.91
CA VAL A 59 2.64 -2.90 3.20
C VAL A 59 2.48 -1.86 4.29
N PHE A 60 1.66 -0.86 4.03
CA PHE A 60 1.25 0.09 5.05
C PHE A 60 -0.18 -0.21 5.44
N MET A 61 -0.41 -0.41 6.72
CA MET A 61 -1.72 -0.81 7.19
C MET A 61 -2.15 0.06 8.35
N ASP A 62 -3.37 0.55 8.28
CA ASP A 62 -3.98 1.26 9.39
C ASP A 62 -4.52 0.24 10.39
N ILE A 63 -4.03 0.32 11.61
CA ILE A 63 -4.46 -0.62 12.63
C ILE A 63 -5.90 -0.38 13.06
N HIS A 64 -6.47 0.75 12.64
CA HIS A 64 -7.87 1.05 12.94
C HIS A 64 -8.78 0.75 11.78
N LEU A 65 -8.34 -0.12 10.88
CA LEU A 65 -9.15 -0.45 9.72
C LEU A 65 -10.49 -0.98 10.19
N ALA A 66 -11.52 -0.30 9.77
CA ALA A 66 -12.83 -0.64 10.24
C ALA A 66 -13.42 -1.72 9.39
N ASP A 67 -13.63 -2.84 9.96
CA ASP A 67 -14.29 -3.91 9.25
C ASP A 67 -15.26 -4.53 10.16
N GLY A 68 -15.95 -3.69 10.79
CA GLY A 68 -16.90 -4.17 11.71
C GLY A 68 -16.52 -3.94 13.13
N SER A 69 -15.55 -3.18 13.33
CA SER A 69 -15.28 -2.87 14.71
C SER A 69 -15.99 -1.59 15.09
#